data_8baefa2b18c46ff35cade7d8453fda1d
#
_entry.id   8baefa2b18c46ff35cade7d8453fda1d
#
_cell.length_a   1.000
_cell.length_b   1.000
_cell.length_c   1.000
_cell.angle_alpha   90.00
_cell.angle_beta   90.00
_cell.angle_gamma   90.00
#
_symmetry.space_group_name_H-M   'P 1'
#
loop_
_entity.id
_entity.type
_entity.pdbx_description
1 polymer ?
#
loop_
_entity_poly.entity_id
_entity_poly.type
_entity_poly.pdbx_seq_one_letter_code
_entity_poly.pdbx_strand_id
1 'polypeptide(L)'
;MNIPDNYKVLFLQGGASQQFAAVPMNLMKNGKAAYIITGQWAKKAYQEAQKYGEAVAVASSADKTFSYIPDCSDLDIPEDADYVYICENNTIYGTKFWQLPNTKGKDLVADVSSCFLSEPVDVTKYGVIYGGVQKNVGPAGVVIAIIREDLIRDDVNPATPTMLLSLIHISEPT
;
A
#
# COMPACT_ATOMS: atom_id res chain seq x y z
N MET A 1 -9.86 -1.59 15.27
CA MET A 1 -8.47 -1.40 14.83
C MET A 1 -7.63 -0.59 15.82
N ASN A 2 -8.24 0.10 16.80
CA ASN A 2 -7.50 0.95 17.76
C ASN A 2 -6.46 1.84 17.05
N ILE A 3 -6.91 2.65 16.11
CA ILE A 3 -6.04 3.53 15.30
C ILE A 3 -5.45 4.60 16.23
N PRO A 4 -4.13 4.73 16.34
CA PRO A 4 -3.48 5.74 17.17
C PRO A 4 -3.71 7.16 16.62
N ASP A 5 -3.60 8.17 17.50
CA ASP A 5 -3.84 9.59 17.15
C ASP A 5 -2.90 10.13 16.07
N ASN A 6 -1.70 9.52 15.95
CA ASN A 6 -0.72 9.84 14.92
C ASN A 6 -0.98 9.16 13.55
N TYR A 7 -2.18 8.64 13.36
CA TYR A 7 -2.67 8.16 12.06
C TYR A 7 -3.90 8.95 11.63
N LYS A 8 -4.02 9.19 10.34
CA LYS A 8 -5.20 9.82 9.74
C LYS A 8 -5.98 8.79 8.93
N VAL A 9 -7.31 8.87 9.04
CA VAL A 9 -8.23 8.02 8.26
C VAL A 9 -8.85 8.88 7.17
N LEU A 10 -8.64 8.47 5.93
CA LEU A 10 -9.13 9.18 4.75
C LEU A 10 -10.19 8.35 4.04
N PHE A 11 -11.23 9.01 3.55
CA PHE A 11 -12.26 8.44 2.69
C PHE A 11 -12.07 9.00 1.28
N LEU A 12 -11.68 8.16 0.35
CA LEU A 12 -11.21 8.56 -0.97
C LEU A 12 -12.09 7.97 -2.08
N GLN A 13 -12.12 8.64 -3.22
CA GLN A 13 -12.72 8.16 -4.46
C GLN A 13 -11.71 7.34 -5.28
N GLY A 14 -12.11 6.88 -6.47
CA GLY A 14 -11.21 6.32 -7.49
C GLY A 14 -10.90 4.84 -7.36
N GLY A 15 -11.42 4.16 -6.33
CA GLY A 15 -11.17 2.74 -6.07
C GLY A 15 -9.73 2.46 -5.66
N ALA A 16 -9.46 1.21 -5.22
CA ALA A 16 -8.12 0.81 -4.81
C ALA A 16 -7.07 0.95 -5.93
N SER A 17 -7.49 0.88 -7.20
CA SER A 17 -6.57 1.05 -8.33
C SER A 17 -5.99 2.45 -8.44
N GLN A 18 -6.71 3.50 -8.01
CA GLN A 18 -6.17 4.85 -7.96
C GLN A 18 -5.02 4.96 -6.94
N GLN A 19 -5.03 4.15 -5.90
CA GLN A 19 -3.97 4.13 -4.90
C GLN A 19 -2.64 3.58 -5.46
N PHE A 20 -2.69 2.81 -6.54
CA PHE A 20 -1.46 2.36 -7.21
C PHE A 20 -0.64 3.54 -7.77
N ALA A 21 -1.32 4.64 -8.13
CA ALA A 21 -0.68 5.90 -8.53
C ALA A 21 -0.44 6.84 -7.32
N ALA A 22 -1.47 7.02 -6.46
CA ALA A 22 -1.40 7.94 -5.34
C ALA A 22 -0.27 7.59 -4.35
N VAL A 23 -0.08 6.30 -4.05
CA VAL A 23 0.98 5.83 -3.14
C VAL A 23 2.37 6.27 -3.63
N PRO A 24 2.85 5.89 -4.82
CA PRO A 24 4.18 6.30 -5.26
C PRO A 24 4.31 7.82 -5.43
N MET A 25 3.27 8.52 -5.88
CA MET A 25 3.31 9.97 -6.04
C MET A 25 3.48 10.72 -4.71
N ASN A 26 2.95 10.19 -3.60
CA ASN A 26 3.06 10.80 -2.28
C ASN A 26 4.26 10.29 -1.47
N LEU A 27 4.69 9.04 -1.67
CA LEU A 27 5.66 8.41 -0.77
C LEU A 27 7.06 8.22 -1.36
N MET A 28 7.23 8.17 -2.69
CA MET A 28 8.55 8.01 -3.31
C MET A 28 9.37 9.29 -3.23
N LYS A 29 9.95 9.58 -2.07
CA LYS A 29 10.81 10.75 -1.84
C LYS A 29 12.18 10.59 -2.51
N ASN A 30 12.80 9.43 -2.36
CA ASN A 30 14.08 9.09 -2.99
C ASN A 30 13.87 8.53 -4.40
N GLY A 31 12.62 8.40 -4.83
CA GLY A 31 12.26 7.88 -6.14
C GLY A 31 12.35 6.36 -6.27
N LYS A 32 12.45 5.60 -5.14
CA LYS A 32 12.59 4.15 -5.16
C LYS A 32 11.67 3.48 -4.14
N ALA A 33 11.07 2.33 -4.51
CA ALA A 33 10.27 1.51 -3.61
C ALA A 33 10.40 0.02 -3.90
N ALA A 34 10.24 -0.80 -2.87
CA ALA A 34 10.30 -2.25 -2.95
C ALA A 34 8.89 -2.84 -3.03
N TYR A 35 8.70 -3.83 -3.90
CA TYR A 35 7.43 -4.50 -4.12
C TYR A 35 7.55 -6.01 -3.94
N ILE A 36 6.62 -6.62 -3.19
CA ILE A 36 6.47 -8.05 -3.08
C ILE A 36 5.28 -8.47 -3.94
N ILE A 37 5.54 -9.20 -5.04
CA ILE A 37 4.55 -9.48 -6.08
C ILE A 37 3.97 -10.88 -5.87
N THR A 38 2.84 -10.94 -5.16
CA THR A 38 2.15 -12.19 -4.80
C THR A 38 0.82 -12.40 -5.52
N GLY A 39 0.52 -11.55 -6.51
CA GLY A 39 -0.71 -11.64 -7.30
C GLY A 39 -0.78 -10.56 -8.36
N GLN A 40 -1.85 -10.63 -9.16
CA GLN A 40 -2.05 -9.68 -10.26
C GLN A 40 -2.24 -8.23 -9.77
N TRP A 41 -2.82 -8.01 -8.59
CA TRP A 41 -3.03 -6.65 -8.07
C TRP A 41 -1.70 -6.04 -7.61
N ALA A 42 -0.86 -6.80 -6.90
CA ALA A 42 0.49 -6.35 -6.57
C ALA A 42 1.33 -6.11 -7.84
N LYS A 43 1.17 -6.95 -8.87
CA LYS A 43 1.83 -6.74 -10.17
C LYS A 43 1.37 -5.45 -10.86
N LYS A 44 0.07 -5.14 -10.83
CA LYS A 44 -0.46 -3.87 -11.39
C LYS A 44 0.05 -2.66 -10.61
N ALA A 45 0.06 -2.72 -9.29
CA ALA A 45 0.61 -1.66 -8.45
C ALA A 45 2.10 -1.42 -8.74
N TYR A 46 2.89 -2.49 -8.85
CA TYR A 46 4.29 -2.43 -9.26
C TYR A 46 4.48 -1.77 -10.62
N GLN A 47 3.70 -2.18 -11.63
CA GLN A 47 3.76 -1.60 -12.98
C GLN A 47 3.35 -0.12 -13.00
N GLU A 48 2.38 0.27 -12.18
CA GLU A 48 1.97 1.66 -12.08
C GLU A 48 3.07 2.50 -11.41
N ALA A 49 3.67 2.01 -10.33
CA ALA A 49 4.73 2.69 -9.61
C ALA A 49 5.97 2.98 -10.48
N GLN A 50 6.28 2.11 -11.45
CA GLN A 50 7.37 2.31 -12.39
C GLN A 50 7.22 3.55 -13.29
N LYS A 51 6.04 4.16 -13.34
CA LYS A 51 5.80 5.42 -14.07
C LYS A 51 6.26 6.65 -13.27
N TYR A 52 6.45 6.51 -11.97
CA TYR A 52 6.73 7.62 -11.05
C TYR A 52 8.12 7.54 -10.42
N GLY A 53 8.76 6.39 -10.48
CA GLY A 53 10.08 6.16 -9.94
C GLY A 53 10.55 4.72 -10.17
N GLU A 54 11.63 4.34 -9.52
CA GLU A 54 12.19 2.99 -9.58
C GLU A 54 11.42 2.05 -8.64
N ALA A 55 10.56 1.19 -9.19
CA ALA A 55 9.98 0.10 -8.42
C ALA A 55 10.86 -1.16 -8.58
N VAL A 56 11.25 -1.76 -7.46
CA VAL A 56 12.09 -2.97 -7.42
C VAL A 56 11.26 -4.15 -6.92
N ALA A 57 11.18 -5.22 -7.70
CA ALA A 57 10.55 -6.46 -7.25
C ALA A 57 11.53 -7.26 -6.38
N VAL A 58 11.37 -7.19 -5.06
CA VAL A 58 12.27 -7.86 -4.09
C VAL A 58 11.87 -9.30 -3.79
N ALA A 59 10.64 -9.68 -4.08
CA ALA A 59 10.17 -11.06 -4.08
C ALA A 59 8.97 -11.23 -5.00
N SER A 60 8.78 -12.44 -5.54
CA SER A 60 7.63 -12.76 -6.39
C SER A 60 7.31 -14.25 -6.31
N SER A 61 6.03 -14.60 -6.36
CA SER A 61 5.55 -15.97 -6.51
C SER A 61 4.96 -16.25 -7.90
N ALA A 62 5.33 -15.43 -8.89
CA ALA A 62 4.85 -15.60 -10.28
C ALA A 62 5.33 -16.92 -10.93
N ASP A 63 6.44 -17.48 -10.46
CA ASP A 63 7.00 -18.77 -10.89
C ASP A 63 6.02 -19.94 -10.75
N LYS A 64 5.14 -19.87 -9.72
CA LYS A 64 4.07 -20.86 -9.47
C LYS A 64 2.68 -20.25 -9.54
N THR A 65 2.48 -19.31 -10.44
CA THR A 65 1.19 -18.66 -10.70
C THR A 65 0.57 -18.08 -9.41
N PHE A 66 1.41 -17.49 -8.54
CA PHE A 66 1.03 -16.88 -7.28
C PHE A 66 0.33 -17.82 -6.26
N SER A 67 0.63 -19.10 -6.32
CA SER A 67 0.00 -20.12 -5.44
C SER A 67 0.59 -20.17 -4.03
N TYR A 68 1.55 -19.33 -3.70
CA TYR A 68 2.19 -19.27 -2.38
C TYR A 68 2.64 -17.84 -2.04
N ILE A 69 2.94 -17.59 -0.76
CA ILE A 69 3.64 -16.39 -0.32
C ILE A 69 5.12 -16.74 -0.17
N PRO A 70 6.05 -15.98 -0.79
CA PRO A 70 7.48 -16.19 -0.62
C PRO A 70 7.90 -16.03 0.84
N ASP A 71 9.03 -16.62 1.22
CA ASP A 71 9.67 -16.27 2.48
C ASP A 71 10.12 -14.80 2.42
N CYS A 72 9.57 -14.00 3.32
CA CYS A 72 9.82 -12.56 3.40
C CYS A 72 10.56 -12.18 4.71
N SER A 73 11.23 -13.14 5.34
CA SER A 73 11.98 -12.92 6.59
C SER A 73 13.29 -12.17 6.37
N ASP A 74 13.93 -12.34 5.19
CA ASP A 74 15.18 -11.68 4.85
C ASP A 74 15.23 -11.33 3.35
N LEU A 75 14.56 -10.24 2.99
CA LEU A 75 14.51 -9.72 1.63
C LEU A 75 15.67 -8.76 1.34
N ASP A 76 16.15 -8.75 0.11
CA ASP A 76 17.14 -7.77 -0.38
C ASP A 76 16.44 -6.45 -0.73
N ILE A 77 16.07 -5.70 0.33
CA ILE A 77 15.41 -4.41 0.19
C ILE A 77 16.47 -3.32 0.00
N PRO A 78 16.40 -2.50 -1.09
CA PRO A 78 17.34 -1.41 -1.28
C PRO A 78 17.36 -0.44 -0.09
N GLU A 79 18.54 -0.02 0.34
CA GLU A 79 18.70 0.92 1.47
C GLU A 79 18.05 2.28 1.21
N ASP A 80 17.96 2.71 -0.04
CA ASP A 80 17.32 3.94 -0.49
C ASP A 80 15.82 3.76 -0.83
N ALA A 81 15.24 2.57 -0.61
CA ALA A 81 13.80 2.39 -0.79
C ALA A 81 12.99 3.20 0.23
N ASP A 82 11.98 3.89 -0.24
CA ASP A 82 11.10 4.73 0.58
C ASP A 82 10.05 3.88 1.35
N TYR A 83 9.59 2.78 0.74
CA TYR A 83 8.62 1.87 1.36
C TYR A 83 8.70 0.46 0.76
N VAL A 84 8.05 -0.48 1.45
CA VAL A 84 7.77 -1.84 0.96
C VAL A 84 6.27 -2.00 0.72
N TYR A 85 5.89 -2.51 -0.44
CA TYR A 85 4.49 -2.70 -0.82
C TYR A 85 4.08 -4.16 -0.84
N ILE A 86 2.88 -4.45 -0.30
CA ILE A 86 2.21 -5.75 -0.40
C ILE A 86 0.73 -5.59 -0.80
N CYS A 87 0.18 -6.61 -1.47
CA CYS A 87 -1.24 -6.91 -1.46
C CYS A 87 -1.45 -8.04 -0.45
N GLU A 88 -2.03 -7.72 0.71
CA GLU A 88 -2.01 -8.62 1.87
C GLU A 88 -2.80 -9.90 1.65
N ASN A 89 -3.92 -9.82 0.93
CA ASN A 89 -4.76 -10.97 0.61
C ASN A 89 -5.02 -11.06 -0.91
N ASN A 90 -4.58 -12.14 -1.52
CA ASN A 90 -4.69 -12.38 -2.95
C ASN A 90 -5.88 -13.30 -3.25
N THR A 91 -7.09 -12.75 -3.25
CA THR A 91 -8.37 -13.48 -3.36
C THR A 91 -8.40 -14.48 -4.52
N ILE A 92 -7.89 -14.09 -5.70
CA ILE A 92 -7.92 -14.93 -6.92
C ILE A 92 -7.09 -16.21 -6.75
N TYR A 93 -5.99 -16.11 -5.99
CA TYR A 93 -5.04 -17.20 -5.81
C TYR A 93 -5.20 -17.94 -4.48
N GLY A 94 -6.07 -17.43 -3.58
CA GLY A 94 -6.30 -18.01 -2.26
C GLY A 94 -5.10 -17.89 -1.32
N THR A 95 -4.21 -16.91 -1.53
CA THR A 95 -3.02 -16.70 -0.71
C THR A 95 -3.13 -15.43 0.13
N LYS A 96 -2.58 -15.44 1.33
CA LYS A 96 -2.59 -14.33 2.27
C LYS A 96 -1.28 -14.27 3.05
N PHE A 97 -0.84 -13.06 3.38
CA PHE A 97 0.24 -12.86 4.34
C PHE A 97 -0.29 -13.12 5.76
N TRP A 98 0.06 -14.27 6.33
CA TRP A 98 -0.22 -14.59 7.74
C TRP A 98 0.82 -13.98 8.68
N GLN A 99 1.98 -13.67 8.14
CA GLN A 99 3.04 -12.92 8.79
C GLN A 99 3.47 -11.79 7.87
N LEU A 100 3.61 -10.59 8.43
CA LEU A 100 4.08 -9.44 7.67
C LEU A 100 5.56 -9.63 7.28
N PRO A 101 5.99 -9.10 6.12
CA PRO A 101 7.38 -9.16 5.71
C PRO A 101 8.28 -8.39 6.67
N ASN A 102 9.52 -8.83 6.79
CA ASN A 102 10.57 -8.03 7.42
C ASN A 102 10.96 -6.90 6.46
N THR A 103 10.51 -5.70 6.74
CA THR A 103 10.76 -4.52 5.89
C THR A 103 12.12 -3.86 6.13
N LYS A 104 12.94 -4.41 7.03
CA LYS A 104 14.23 -3.84 7.45
C LYS A 104 14.10 -2.36 7.88
N GLY A 105 13.00 -2.04 8.55
CA GLY A 105 12.72 -0.70 9.08
C GLY A 105 12.10 0.28 8.06
N LYS A 106 11.80 -0.18 6.85
CA LYS A 106 11.05 0.63 5.87
C LYS A 106 9.57 0.60 6.17
N ASP A 107 8.86 1.66 5.76
CA ASP A 107 7.42 1.74 5.90
C ASP A 107 6.71 0.67 5.08
N LEU A 108 5.77 -0.04 5.70
CA LEU A 108 4.95 -1.03 5.02
C LEU A 108 3.69 -0.35 4.46
N VAL A 109 3.47 -0.52 3.17
CA VAL A 109 2.24 -0.11 2.48
C VAL A 109 1.46 -1.36 2.08
N ALA A 110 0.23 -1.47 2.54
CA ALA A 110 -0.59 -2.65 2.30
C ALA A 110 -1.93 -2.33 1.63
N ASP A 111 -2.19 -2.99 0.50
CA ASP A 111 -3.53 -3.14 -0.06
C ASP A 111 -4.25 -4.27 0.67
N VAL A 112 -5.25 -3.91 1.44
CA VAL A 112 -6.06 -4.84 2.23
C VAL A 112 -7.49 -4.97 1.69
N SER A 113 -7.77 -4.57 0.45
CA SER A 113 -9.12 -4.46 -0.10
C SER A 113 -9.99 -5.70 0.12
N SER A 114 -9.41 -6.90 0.12
CA SER A 114 -10.18 -8.15 0.25
C SER A 114 -10.22 -8.72 1.68
N CYS A 115 -9.41 -8.20 2.58
CA CYS A 115 -9.36 -8.64 3.99
C CYS A 115 -9.58 -7.50 4.99
N PHE A 116 -9.93 -6.30 4.52
CA PHE A 116 -10.11 -5.14 5.39
C PHE A 116 -11.18 -5.42 6.44
N LEU A 117 -10.87 -5.19 7.70
CA LEU A 117 -11.72 -5.43 8.88
C LEU A 117 -12.16 -6.91 9.05
N SER A 118 -11.51 -7.86 8.41
CA SER A 118 -11.83 -9.29 8.58
C SER A 118 -11.25 -9.87 9.88
N GLU A 119 -10.24 -9.22 10.43
CA GLU A 119 -9.56 -9.62 11.67
C GLU A 119 -8.96 -8.41 12.40
N PRO A 120 -8.57 -8.54 13.67
CA PRO A 120 -7.83 -7.50 14.37
C PRO A 120 -6.51 -7.20 13.68
N VAL A 121 -6.22 -5.90 13.50
CA VAL A 121 -4.99 -5.41 12.87
C VAL A 121 -4.27 -4.47 13.83
N ASP A 122 -2.98 -4.70 14.01
CA ASP A 122 -2.08 -3.75 14.67
C ASP A 122 -1.61 -2.72 13.63
N VAL A 123 -2.28 -1.57 13.62
CA VAL A 123 -2.04 -0.47 12.66
C VAL A 123 -0.61 0.05 12.75
N THR A 124 0.03 -0.04 13.92
CA THR A 124 1.38 0.50 14.15
C THR A 124 2.48 -0.18 13.34
N LYS A 125 2.19 -1.36 12.79
CA LYS A 125 3.11 -2.09 11.89
C LYS A 125 3.15 -1.58 10.45
N TYR A 126 2.29 -0.62 10.13
CA TYR A 126 2.14 -0.10 8.77
C TYR A 126 2.40 1.41 8.73
N GLY A 127 2.98 1.87 7.64
CA GLY A 127 2.98 3.28 7.29
C GLY A 127 1.65 3.67 6.63
N VAL A 128 1.16 2.80 5.73
CA VAL A 128 -0.13 3.00 5.04
C VAL A 128 -0.88 1.68 4.92
N ILE A 129 -2.16 1.70 5.28
CA ILE A 129 -3.13 0.65 4.96
C ILE A 129 -4.21 1.27 4.10
N TYR A 130 -4.54 0.66 2.96
CA TYR A 130 -5.69 1.11 2.19
C TYR A 130 -6.49 -0.06 1.63
N GLY A 131 -7.76 0.19 1.33
CA GLY A 131 -8.60 -0.82 0.68
C GLY A 131 -9.87 -0.25 0.10
N GLY A 132 -10.26 -0.79 -1.06
CA GLY A 132 -11.60 -0.59 -1.60
C GLY A 132 -12.62 -1.33 -0.76
N VAL A 133 -13.68 -0.64 -0.32
CA VAL A 133 -14.63 -1.18 0.67
C VAL A 133 -15.57 -2.25 0.10
N GLN A 134 -15.71 -2.36 -1.21
CA GLN A 134 -16.72 -3.18 -1.91
C GLN A 134 -16.63 -4.69 -1.68
N LYS A 135 -15.58 -5.18 -1.04
CA LYS A 135 -15.43 -6.62 -0.78
C LYS A 135 -15.91 -7.00 0.62
N ASN A 136 -15.29 -6.49 1.67
CA ASN A 136 -15.57 -6.93 3.04
C ASN A 136 -16.16 -5.83 3.94
N VAL A 137 -16.02 -4.56 3.60
CA VAL A 137 -16.40 -3.45 4.49
C VAL A 137 -17.82 -2.93 4.22
N GLY A 138 -18.19 -2.72 2.92
CA GLY A 138 -19.45 -2.10 2.59
C GLY A 138 -19.71 -1.98 1.08
N PRO A 139 -20.60 -1.09 0.66
CA PRO A 139 -20.94 -0.90 -0.76
C PRO A 139 -19.77 -0.26 -1.53
N ALA A 140 -19.76 -0.46 -2.86
CA ALA A 140 -18.76 0.14 -3.75
C ALA A 140 -18.82 1.67 -3.74
N GLY A 141 -17.68 2.31 -4.00
CA GLY A 141 -17.58 3.76 -4.23
C GLY A 141 -16.56 4.46 -3.34
N VAL A 142 -16.09 3.81 -2.28
CA VAL A 142 -15.14 4.39 -1.32
C VAL A 142 -13.88 3.55 -1.21
N VAL A 143 -12.75 4.22 -1.05
CA VAL A 143 -11.51 3.68 -0.53
C VAL A 143 -11.29 4.25 0.86
N ILE A 144 -10.96 3.42 1.82
CA ILE A 144 -10.47 3.86 3.12
C ILE A 144 -8.95 3.73 3.10
N ALA A 145 -8.26 4.81 3.47
CA ALA A 145 -6.82 4.80 3.69
C ALA A 145 -6.52 5.23 5.12
N ILE A 146 -5.62 4.51 5.78
CA ILE A 146 -5.11 4.82 7.12
C ILE A 146 -3.63 5.11 6.94
N ILE A 147 -3.21 6.33 7.21
CA ILE A 147 -1.85 6.83 6.91
C ILE A 147 -1.23 7.36 8.18
N ARG A 148 0.00 6.97 8.46
CA ARG A 148 0.78 7.55 9.56
C ARG A 148 1.10 9.01 9.23
N GLU A 149 0.91 9.90 10.21
CA GLU A 149 0.90 11.36 10.01
C GLU A 149 2.23 11.90 9.45
N ASP A 150 3.36 11.32 9.83
CA ASP A 150 4.69 11.69 9.33
C ASP A 150 4.92 11.40 7.83
N LEU A 151 4.07 10.55 7.24
CA LEU A 151 4.07 10.25 5.80
C LEU A 151 3.22 11.23 4.98
N ILE A 152 2.47 12.11 5.63
CA ILE A 152 1.65 13.13 5.00
C ILE A 152 2.50 14.39 4.88
N ARG A 153 2.95 14.67 3.66
CA ARG A 153 3.95 15.70 3.40
C ARG A 153 3.52 16.62 2.26
N ASP A 154 4.13 17.80 2.21
CA ASP A 154 4.00 18.78 1.13
C ASP A 154 5.16 18.67 0.09
N ASP A 155 6.28 18.05 0.46
CA ASP A 155 7.45 17.83 -0.41
C ASP A 155 7.32 16.57 -1.32
N VAL A 156 6.13 16.37 -1.89
CA VAL A 156 5.83 15.25 -2.77
C VAL A 156 6.30 15.50 -4.21
N ASN A 157 6.20 14.49 -5.07
CA ASN A 157 6.51 14.64 -6.50
C ASN A 157 5.75 15.85 -7.08
N PRO A 158 6.44 16.84 -7.67
CA PRO A 158 5.80 18.05 -8.23
C PRO A 158 4.76 17.77 -9.32
N ALA A 159 4.83 16.60 -9.96
CA ALA A 159 3.84 16.18 -10.95
C ALA A 159 2.58 15.56 -10.32
N THR A 160 2.51 15.46 -8.97
CA THR A 160 1.34 14.90 -8.29
C THR A 160 0.12 15.80 -8.47
N PRO A 161 -0.95 15.31 -9.11
CA PRO A 161 -2.18 16.09 -9.23
C PRO A 161 -2.75 16.42 -7.85
N THR A 162 -3.29 17.62 -7.69
CA THR A 162 -3.88 18.10 -6.43
C THR A 162 -4.85 17.09 -5.81
N MET A 163 -5.68 16.45 -6.63
CA MET A 163 -6.66 15.43 -6.16
C MET A 163 -6.05 14.12 -5.66
N LEU A 164 -4.75 13.91 -5.84
CA LEU A 164 -4.01 12.74 -5.34
C LEU A 164 -3.11 13.09 -4.15
N LEU A 165 -3.07 14.35 -3.72
CA LEU A 165 -2.32 14.77 -2.55
C LEU A 165 -3.03 14.32 -1.27
N SER A 166 -2.34 13.54 -0.43
CA SER A 166 -2.86 13.11 0.87
C SER A 166 -3.23 14.31 1.75
N LEU A 167 -2.42 15.37 1.70
CA LEU A 167 -2.59 16.58 2.51
C LEU A 167 -3.95 17.27 2.27
N ILE A 168 -4.42 17.34 1.03
CA ILE A 168 -5.69 17.99 0.68
C ILE A 168 -6.90 17.32 1.35
N HIS A 169 -6.92 16.01 1.41
CA HIS A 169 -8.03 15.25 2.01
C HIS A 169 -8.10 15.39 3.55
N ILE A 170 -7.11 16.01 4.17
CA ILE A 170 -7.05 16.24 5.61
C ILE A 170 -7.40 17.69 5.95
N SER A 171 -6.88 18.63 5.15
CA SER A 171 -7.07 20.07 5.38
C SER A 171 -8.42 20.59 4.88
N GLU A 172 -9.01 19.91 3.93
CA GLU A 172 -10.27 20.30 3.29
C GLU A 172 -11.28 19.14 3.41
N PRO A 173 -11.92 18.96 4.59
CA PRO A 173 -12.99 17.97 4.71
C PRO A 173 -14.16 18.40 3.83
N THR A 174 -14.40 17.65 2.79
CA THR A 174 -15.59 17.80 1.89
C THR A 174 -16.81 17.12 2.47
#